data_8666c4ab199dce002aaddeea27aa3389
#
_entry.id   8666c4ab199dce002aaddeea27aa3389
#
_cell.length_a   1.000
_cell.length_b   1.000
_cell.length_c   1.000
_cell.angle_alpha   90.00
_cell.angle_beta   90.00
_cell.angle_gamma   90.00
#
_symmetry.space_group_name_H-M   'P 1'
#
loop_
_entity.id
_entity.type
_entity.pdbx_description
1 polymer ?
#
loop_
_entity_poly.entity_id
_entity_poly.type
_entity_poly.pdbx_seq_one_letter_code
_entity_poly.pdbx_strand_id
1 'polypeptide(L)'
;MAERLPDLNIPRCGHSLYIADGQPTVTGGHTSGFVLTPTIEYFSEGQWHIVPTVYPHDAGGSVLLKSGKILLFGSHEKNLGIGQTFEVEMYDPTNHTCDGFGCLYRKRVMPSAIEMDSSKVIVAGNWYHDDGIEMYSGESQFTFVKEVAQQRAHPYLLPISGGDVLIFGDHDIHGNTITSPMVDRLRGDAFSVPLFEQWRPHSLDVISPHAAECQIAPNTYLFPITNRQTGEVSIAQVNDTIFSFFPTTTPIPVKTQWDSISYRTPIFTDQQTKRAYLAGVDKGLRLCILSIEYDKSPAPLTLYYTDPIPHLGLNQMVLTPAGNLLIAGGVNGIDNNNFSPSNQVWLVPLGDKEEYHTAATTTFPWWVLVVGCLVVLGGFLWLHRRKLRIIVTHPRQTDEEEDEKLMQQLRLLMENEKPYLKSDFRVTDAARLLNVNRSRLSACINAKTGDTFNQYINSFRVEYAKQLLISQPGIKMATVCAESGFNNETSFFRAFKAHTGKTPREWIANE
;
A
#
# COMPACT_ATOMS: atom_id res chain seq x y z
N MET A 1 -0.16 -25.42 3.62
CA MET A 1 0.93 -24.79 2.83
C MET A 1 0.31 -24.09 1.64
N ALA A 2 0.83 -22.93 1.26
CA ALA A 2 0.41 -22.30 0.01
C ALA A 2 0.85 -23.18 -1.17
N GLU A 3 -0.05 -23.35 -2.14
CA GLU A 3 0.22 -24.10 -3.36
C GLU A 3 0.45 -23.13 -4.51
N ARG A 4 1.49 -23.36 -5.30
CA ARG A 4 1.72 -22.59 -6.51
C ARG A 4 0.94 -23.20 -7.65
N LEU A 5 0.03 -22.43 -8.23
CA LEU A 5 -0.69 -22.77 -9.45
C LEU A 5 0.15 -22.37 -10.69
N PRO A 6 -0.23 -22.82 -11.89
CA PRO A 6 0.33 -22.33 -13.13
C PRO A 6 0.33 -20.79 -13.20
N ASP A 7 1.42 -20.24 -13.70
CA ASP A 7 1.59 -18.78 -13.81
C ASP A 7 0.64 -18.19 -14.86
N LEU A 8 0.24 -16.93 -14.70
CA LEU A 8 -0.41 -16.16 -15.76
C LEU A 8 0.47 -16.12 -17.01
N ASN A 9 -0.15 -16.09 -18.18
CA ASN A 9 0.58 -15.93 -19.43
C ASN A 9 1.30 -14.57 -19.51
N ILE A 10 0.70 -13.53 -18.92
CA ILE A 10 1.23 -12.17 -18.94
C ILE A 10 1.46 -11.69 -17.51
N PRO A 11 2.72 -11.34 -17.14
CA PRO A 11 2.99 -10.68 -15.87
C PRO A 11 2.25 -9.34 -15.81
N ARG A 12 1.49 -9.09 -14.72
CA ARG A 12 0.68 -7.86 -14.62
C ARG A 12 0.50 -7.35 -13.20
N CYS A 13 0.34 -6.05 -13.09
CA CYS A 13 -0.18 -5.34 -11.91
C CYS A 13 -1.20 -4.29 -12.36
N GLY A 14 -1.92 -3.69 -11.42
CA GLY A 14 -3.04 -2.78 -11.77
C GLY A 14 -4.24 -3.49 -12.41
N HIS A 15 -4.30 -4.80 -12.28
CA HIS A 15 -5.36 -5.68 -12.77
C HIS A 15 -6.43 -5.91 -11.69
N SER A 16 -7.53 -6.57 -12.07
CA SER A 16 -8.53 -7.09 -11.14
C SER A 16 -8.60 -8.62 -11.21
N LEU A 17 -9.05 -9.26 -10.12
CA LEU A 17 -9.18 -10.71 -10.01
C LEU A 17 -10.57 -11.06 -9.49
N TYR A 18 -11.23 -12.02 -10.14
CA TYR A 18 -12.58 -12.50 -9.82
C TYR A 18 -12.66 -14.02 -9.86
N ILE A 19 -13.69 -14.56 -9.26
CA ILE A 19 -14.21 -15.90 -9.60
C ILE A 19 -15.47 -15.67 -10.42
N ALA A 20 -15.36 -15.79 -11.75
CA ALA A 20 -16.46 -15.60 -12.69
C ALA A 20 -16.85 -16.96 -13.26
N ASP A 21 -18.13 -17.34 -13.18
CA ASP A 21 -18.64 -18.68 -13.55
C ASP A 21 -17.79 -19.82 -12.95
N GLY A 22 -17.40 -19.66 -11.67
CA GLY A 22 -16.58 -20.64 -10.95
C GLY A 22 -15.09 -20.66 -11.35
N GLN A 23 -14.66 -19.84 -12.30
CA GLN A 23 -13.30 -19.79 -12.84
C GLN A 23 -12.55 -18.54 -12.36
N PRO A 24 -11.30 -18.68 -11.88
CA PRO A 24 -10.44 -17.53 -11.67
C PRO A 24 -10.26 -16.74 -12.97
N THR A 25 -10.51 -15.44 -12.89
CA THR A 25 -10.49 -14.53 -14.04
C THR A 25 -9.75 -13.25 -13.69
N VAL A 26 -8.72 -12.93 -14.44
CA VAL A 26 -7.89 -11.73 -14.29
C VAL A 26 -8.16 -10.77 -15.43
N THR A 27 -8.38 -9.49 -15.14
CA THR A 27 -8.75 -8.50 -16.15
C THR A 27 -7.84 -7.29 -16.14
N GLY A 28 -7.37 -6.85 -17.32
CA GLY A 28 -6.63 -5.62 -17.50
C GLY A 28 -5.23 -5.61 -16.87
N GLY A 29 -4.80 -4.42 -16.45
CA GLY A 29 -3.49 -4.18 -15.87
C GLY A 29 -2.43 -3.79 -16.91
N HIS A 30 -1.20 -3.69 -16.43
CA HIS A 30 -0.03 -3.42 -17.26
C HIS A 30 1.12 -4.37 -16.93
N THR A 31 2.01 -4.57 -17.89
CA THR A 31 3.26 -5.29 -17.72
C THR A 31 4.45 -4.33 -17.56
N SER A 32 5.67 -4.86 -17.60
CA SER A 32 6.89 -4.07 -17.40
C SER A 32 6.95 -2.83 -18.30
N GLY A 33 7.42 -1.72 -17.73
CA GLY A 33 7.47 -0.42 -18.44
C GLY A 33 6.10 0.25 -18.57
N PHE A 34 5.13 -0.13 -17.75
CA PHE A 34 3.74 0.36 -17.83
C PHE A 34 3.13 0.17 -19.21
N VAL A 35 3.41 -0.99 -19.84
CA VAL A 35 2.80 -1.35 -21.11
C VAL A 35 1.42 -1.96 -20.83
N LEU A 36 0.40 -1.32 -21.36
CA LEU A 36 -1.00 -1.70 -21.17
C LEU A 36 -1.26 -3.11 -21.74
N THR A 37 -2.06 -3.90 -21.02
CA THR A 37 -2.42 -5.28 -21.42
C THR A 37 -3.89 -5.37 -21.78
N PRO A 38 -4.29 -5.23 -23.05
CA PRO A 38 -5.68 -5.34 -23.47
C PRO A 38 -6.10 -6.80 -23.51
N THR A 39 -6.12 -7.47 -22.38
CA THR A 39 -6.43 -8.89 -22.27
C THR A 39 -7.10 -9.23 -20.94
N ILE A 40 -7.91 -10.29 -20.99
CA ILE A 40 -8.43 -11.05 -19.85
C ILE A 40 -7.71 -12.39 -19.86
N GLU A 41 -7.43 -12.95 -18.69
CA GLU A 41 -7.00 -14.33 -18.56
C GLU A 41 -7.97 -15.08 -17.63
N TYR A 42 -8.44 -16.25 -18.01
CA TYR A 42 -9.23 -17.14 -17.16
C TYR A 42 -8.55 -18.49 -17.00
N PHE A 43 -8.73 -19.11 -15.84
CA PHE A 43 -8.13 -20.39 -15.52
C PHE A 43 -9.11 -21.53 -15.73
N SER A 44 -8.79 -22.44 -16.64
CA SER A 44 -9.59 -23.63 -16.94
C SER A 44 -8.67 -24.78 -17.35
N GLU A 45 -9.07 -26.02 -17.04
CA GLU A 45 -8.34 -27.23 -17.41
C GLU A 45 -6.86 -27.22 -17.01
N GLY A 46 -6.54 -26.57 -15.88
CA GLY A 46 -5.17 -26.50 -15.33
C GLY A 46 -4.25 -25.48 -16.00
N GLN A 47 -4.76 -24.58 -16.83
CA GLN A 47 -3.98 -23.55 -17.50
C GLN A 47 -4.73 -22.23 -17.64
N TRP A 48 -4.00 -21.14 -17.90
CA TRP A 48 -4.57 -19.84 -18.18
C TRP A 48 -4.79 -19.65 -19.66
N HIS A 49 -5.95 -19.13 -20.04
CA HIS A 49 -6.38 -18.84 -21.39
C HIS A 49 -6.52 -17.32 -21.57
N ILE A 50 -6.04 -16.79 -22.69
CA ILE A 50 -6.12 -15.36 -23.00
C ILE A 50 -7.34 -15.07 -23.86
N VAL A 51 -8.09 -14.03 -23.45
CA VAL A 51 -9.16 -13.41 -24.23
C VAL A 51 -8.73 -11.96 -24.51
N PRO A 52 -8.68 -11.54 -25.77
CA PRO A 52 -8.38 -10.15 -26.10
C PRO A 52 -9.55 -9.23 -25.70
N THR A 53 -9.23 -8.02 -25.27
CA THR A 53 -10.17 -6.89 -25.13
C THR A 53 -9.91 -5.90 -26.28
N VAL A 54 -10.89 -5.08 -26.61
CA VAL A 54 -10.72 -4.01 -27.59
C VAL A 54 -9.90 -2.88 -27.01
N TYR A 55 -10.12 -2.57 -25.72
CA TYR A 55 -9.46 -1.49 -25.00
C TYR A 55 -8.63 -2.04 -23.84
N PRO A 56 -7.54 -1.37 -23.48
CA PRO A 56 -6.83 -1.69 -22.24
C PRO A 56 -7.66 -1.24 -21.02
N HIS A 57 -7.49 -1.94 -19.90
CA HIS A 57 -8.13 -1.61 -18.63
C HIS A 57 -7.09 -1.59 -17.50
N ASP A 58 -6.02 -0.81 -17.70
CA ASP A 58 -4.98 -0.63 -16.69
C ASP A 58 -5.39 0.40 -15.64
N ALA A 59 -5.32 0.02 -14.38
CA ALA A 59 -5.85 0.82 -13.28
C ALA A 59 -7.28 1.32 -13.59
N GLY A 60 -8.01 0.58 -14.42
CA GLY A 60 -9.42 0.79 -14.71
C GLY A 60 -10.29 0.26 -13.58
N GLY A 61 -11.57 0.55 -13.69
CA GLY A 61 -12.59 -0.07 -12.84
C GLY A 61 -13.10 -1.36 -13.47
N SER A 62 -13.57 -2.23 -12.61
CA SER A 62 -14.32 -3.40 -13.03
C SER A 62 -15.30 -3.82 -11.95
N VAL A 63 -16.34 -4.55 -12.32
CA VAL A 63 -17.32 -5.12 -11.39
C VAL A 63 -17.85 -6.44 -11.92
N LEU A 64 -17.83 -7.45 -11.06
CA LEU A 64 -18.54 -8.71 -11.31
C LEU A 64 -20.03 -8.48 -11.03
N LEU A 65 -20.85 -8.64 -12.06
CA LEU A 65 -22.29 -8.47 -11.98
C LEU A 65 -22.95 -9.74 -11.42
N LYS A 66 -24.13 -9.58 -10.85
CA LYS A 66 -24.97 -10.69 -10.39
C LYS A 66 -25.34 -11.66 -11.52
N SER A 67 -25.26 -11.21 -12.77
CA SER A 67 -25.40 -12.06 -13.97
C SER A 67 -24.22 -13.00 -14.21
N GLY A 68 -23.12 -12.87 -13.47
CA GLY A 68 -21.85 -13.55 -13.67
C GLY A 68 -20.92 -12.87 -14.69
N LYS A 69 -21.38 -11.86 -15.41
CA LYS A 69 -20.56 -11.10 -16.36
C LYS A 69 -19.69 -10.07 -15.64
N ILE A 70 -18.58 -9.69 -16.26
CA ILE A 70 -17.70 -8.64 -15.73
C ILE A 70 -17.81 -7.39 -16.61
N LEU A 71 -18.15 -6.27 -16.00
CA LEU A 71 -18.12 -4.98 -16.65
C LEU A 71 -16.74 -4.34 -16.40
N LEU A 72 -16.10 -3.90 -17.47
CA LEU A 72 -14.78 -3.27 -17.47
C LEU A 72 -14.92 -1.83 -17.96
N PHE A 73 -14.27 -0.87 -17.30
CA PHE A 73 -14.44 0.53 -17.68
C PHE A 73 -13.25 1.38 -17.25
N GLY A 74 -12.98 2.42 -18.07
CA GLY A 74 -11.87 3.33 -17.84
C GLY A 74 -10.50 2.65 -17.92
N SER A 75 -9.48 3.44 -18.01
CA SER A 75 -8.09 3.01 -18.08
C SER A 75 -7.16 4.22 -18.22
N HIS A 76 -5.86 4.01 -18.12
CA HIS A 76 -4.92 4.86 -18.81
C HIS A 76 -5.10 4.73 -20.34
N GLU A 77 -4.98 5.85 -21.05
CA GLU A 77 -5.13 5.90 -22.52
C GLU A 77 -3.89 5.35 -23.23
N LYS A 78 -2.72 5.60 -22.66
CA LYS A 78 -1.42 5.27 -23.23
C LYS A 78 -0.52 4.58 -22.22
N ASN A 79 0.49 3.88 -22.72
CA ASN A 79 1.58 3.35 -21.91
C ASN A 79 2.18 4.44 -21.00
N LEU A 80 2.90 4.04 -19.99
CA LEU A 80 3.50 4.89 -18.95
C LEU A 80 2.48 5.58 -18.02
N GLY A 81 1.25 5.06 -17.94
CA GLY A 81 0.22 5.60 -17.06
C GLY A 81 -0.27 6.99 -17.49
N ILE A 82 -0.35 7.26 -18.80
CA ILE A 82 -0.70 8.56 -19.34
C ILE A 82 -2.14 8.57 -19.86
N GLY A 83 -2.86 9.65 -19.55
CA GLY A 83 -4.21 9.88 -20.02
C GLY A 83 -5.26 9.06 -19.28
N GLN A 84 -6.49 9.14 -19.75
CA GLN A 84 -7.64 8.43 -19.19
C GLN A 84 -8.69 8.16 -20.27
N THR A 85 -9.45 7.09 -20.11
CA THR A 85 -10.44 6.63 -21.08
C THR A 85 -11.85 6.56 -20.47
N PHE A 86 -12.85 6.38 -21.32
CA PHE A 86 -14.25 6.24 -20.91
C PHE A 86 -14.90 4.99 -21.49
N GLU A 87 -14.16 4.19 -22.24
CA GLU A 87 -14.68 2.98 -22.88
C GLU A 87 -15.12 1.96 -21.83
N VAL A 88 -16.20 1.26 -22.17
CA VAL A 88 -16.79 0.18 -21.36
C VAL A 88 -16.91 -1.07 -22.20
N GLU A 89 -16.46 -2.20 -21.63
CA GLU A 89 -16.57 -3.53 -22.22
C GLU A 89 -17.28 -4.48 -21.27
N MET A 90 -17.91 -5.50 -21.82
CA MET A 90 -18.57 -6.55 -21.06
C MET A 90 -17.92 -7.89 -21.39
N TYR A 91 -17.33 -8.52 -20.40
CA TYR A 91 -16.84 -9.89 -20.51
C TYR A 91 -17.92 -10.88 -20.09
N ASP A 92 -18.18 -11.86 -20.94
CA ASP A 92 -19.07 -12.98 -20.67
C ASP A 92 -18.25 -14.26 -20.43
N PRO A 93 -18.15 -14.74 -19.17
CA PRO A 93 -17.34 -15.91 -18.85
C PRO A 93 -17.94 -17.23 -19.40
N THR A 94 -19.21 -17.25 -19.80
CA THR A 94 -19.86 -18.48 -20.33
C THR A 94 -19.34 -18.84 -21.71
N ASN A 95 -19.05 -17.85 -22.53
CA ASN A 95 -18.57 -18.07 -23.91
C ASN A 95 -17.18 -17.46 -24.14
N HIS A 96 -16.57 -16.87 -23.10
CA HIS A 96 -15.25 -16.24 -23.10
C HIS A 96 -15.11 -15.15 -24.17
N THR A 97 -16.13 -14.31 -24.33
CA THR A 97 -16.08 -13.14 -25.21
C THR A 97 -16.03 -11.85 -24.41
N CYS A 98 -15.36 -10.85 -24.96
CA CYS A 98 -15.36 -9.51 -24.44
C CYS A 98 -15.75 -8.54 -25.55
N ASP A 99 -16.88 -7.86 -25.36
CA ASP A 99 -17.46 -7.00 -26.38
C ASP A 99 -17.62 -5.58 -25.87
N GLY A 100 -17.52 -4.59 -26.77
CA GLY A 100 -17.81 -3.19 -26.47
C GLY A 100 -19.25 -3.04 -25.97
N PHE A 101 -19.39 -2.34 -24.85
CA PHE A 101 -20.67 -2.21 -24.17
C PHE A 101 -21.22 -0.78 -24.15
N GLY A 102 -20.36 0.22 -24.33
CA GLY A 102 -20.73 1.63 -24.31
C GLY A 102 -19.60 2.52 -23.77
N CYS A 103 -19.98 3.58 -23.08
CA CYS A 103 -19.01 4.47 -22.47
C CYS A 103 -19.51 5.08 -21.16
N LEU A 104 -18.57 5.43 -20.29
CA LEU A 104 -18.82 6.31 -19.16
C LEU A 104 -19.17 7.73 -19.64
N TYR A 105 -19.81 8.50 -18.82
CA TYR A 105 -20.03 9.91 -19.07
C TYR A 105 -18.71 10.72 -18.99
N ARG A 106 -17.81 10.31 -18.08
CA ARG A 106 -16.49 10.93 -17.89
C ARG A 106 -15.37 9.91 -18.05
N LYS A 107 -14.23 10.38 -18.53
CA LYS A 107 -13.01 9.58 -18.55
C LYS A 107 -12.52 9.30 -17.13
N ARG A 108 -12.05 8.08 -16.85
CA ARG A 108 -11.63 7.68 -15.50
C ARG A 108 -10.41 6.78 -15.51
N VAL A 109 -9.61 6.97 -14.46
CA VAL A 109 -8.57 6.05 -14.01
C VAL A 109 -8.77 5.84 -12.51
N MET A 110 -8.60 4.62 -12.04
CA MET A 110 -8.81 4.23 -10.64
C MET A 110 -10.24 4.51 -10.12
N PRO A 111 -11.29 4.26 -10.90
CA PRO A 111 -12.63 4.28 -10.37
C PRO A 111 -12.96 3.01 -9.59
N SER A 112 -14.02 3.10 -8.81
CA SER A 112 -14.69 1.93 -8.21
C SER A 112 -16.11 1.84 -8.71
N ALA A 113 -16.67 0.61 -8.70
CA ALA A 113 -18.05 0.38 -9.07
C ALA A 113 -18.73 -0.65 -8.18
N ILE A 114 -20.04 -0.55 -8.12
CA ILE A 114 -20.88 -1.53 -7.45
C ILE A 114 -22.19 -1.76 -8.19
N GLU A 115 -22.63 -3.00 -8.29
CA GLU A 115 -23.97 -3.33 -8.74
C GLU A 115 -24.96 -3.29 -7.57
N MET A 116 -26.01 -2.54 -7.75
CA MET A 116 -27.11 -2.42 -6.78
C MET A 116 -28.14 -3.55 -6.95
N ASP A 117 -29.02 -3.70 -5.98
CA ASP A 117 -30.10 -4.72 -6.04
C ASP A 117 -31.04 -4.52 -7.24
N SER A 118 -31.12 -3.32 -7.77
CA SER A 118 -31.92 -2.99 -8.96
C SER A 118 -31.21 -3.26 -10.29
N SER A 119 -30.10 -4.00 -10.31
CA SER A 119 -29.21 -4.20 -11.46
C SER A 119 -28.63 -2.90 -12.04
N LYS A 120 -28.63 -1.84 -11.24
CA LYS A 120 -27.96 -0.59 -11.57
C LYS A 120 -26.50 -0.68 -11.15
N VAL A 121 -25.59 -0.16 -11.96
CA VAL A 121 -24.18 -0.04 -11.60
C VAL A 121 -23.87 1.40 -11.28
N ILE A 122 -23.31 1.64 -10.12
CA ILE A 122 -22.84 2.93 -9.68
C ILE A 122 -21.32 2.97 -9.86
N VAL A 123 -20.81 4.04 -10.44
CA VAL A 123 -19.38 4.28 -10.64
C VAL A 123 -19.01 5.62 -10.01
N ALA A 124 -17.94 5.65 -9.23
CA ALA A 124 -17.34 6.85 -8.67
C ALA A 124 -15.81 6.69 -8.55
N GLY A 125 -15.12 7.80 -8.41
CA GLY A 125 -13.67 7.84 -8.29
C GLY A 125 -12.95 8.16 -9.59
N ASN A 126 -11.85 8.91 -9.46
CA ASN A 126 -10.94 9.21 -10.54
C ASN A 126 -9.59 9.66 -9.96
N TRP A 127 -8.50 9.23 -10.57
CA TRP A 127 -7.16 9.74 -10.22
C TRP A 127 -6.93 11.18 -10.66
N TYR A 128 -7.55 11.59 -11.76
CA TYR A 128 -7.50 12.94 -12.29
C TYR A 128 -8.66 13.79 -11.76
N HIS A 129 -8.60 15.10 -12.01
CA HIS A 129 -9.72 15.99 -11.74
C HIS A 129 -10.95 15.54 -12.52
N ASP A 130 -12.11 16.00 -12.10
CA ASP A 130 -13.39 15.74 -12.75
C ASP A 130 -14.03 14.42 -12.34
N ASP A 131 -14.07 14.19 -11.03
CA ASP A 131 -14.80 13.08 -10.42
C ASP A 131 -16.29 13.44 -10.25
N GLY A 132 -17.11 12.41 -10.16
CA GLY A 132 -18.55 12.49 -9.93
C GLY A 132 -19.14 11.10 -9.89
N ILE A 133 -20.41 11.01 -9.58
CA ILE A 133 -21.14 9.74 -9.53
C ILE A 133 -21.83 9.52 -10.87
N GLU A 134 -21.60 8.37 -11.47
CA GLU A 134 -22.29 7.91 -12.67
C GLU A 134 -23.09 6.66 -12.39
N MET A 135 -24.16 6.44 -13.16
CA MET A 135 -25.03 5.30 -13.01
C MET A 135 -25.37 4.68 -14.36
N TYR A 136 -25.21 3.37 -14.46
CA TYR A 136 -25.79 2.55 -15.52
C TYR A 136 -27.13 1.98 -15.04
N SER A 137 -28.17 2.07 -15.86
CA SER A 137 -29.52 1.67 -15.50
C SER A 137 -30.19 0.71 -16.50
N GLY A 138 -29.38 -0.01 -17.28
CA GLY A 138 -29.86 -1.02 -18.24
C GLY A 138 -29.77 -0.58 -19.71
N GLU A 139 -29.35 0.66 -19.98
CA GLU A 139 -29.03 1.15 -21.32
C GLU A 139 -27.50 1.11 -21.53
N SER A 140 -27.03 1.16 -22.76
CA SER A 140 -25.60 1.05 -23.09
C SER A 140 -24.75 2.26 -22.69
N GLN A 141 -25.31 3.21 -21.97
CA GLN A 141 -24.63 4.43 -21.54
C GLN A 141 -24.79 4.68 -20.05
N PHE A 142 -23.72 5.21 -19.46
CA PHE A 142 -23.74 5.72 -18.11
C PHE A 142 -24.26 7.17 -18.12
N THR A 143 -25.08 7.48 -17.14
CA THR A 143 -25.60 8.82 -16.94
C THR A 143 -24.93 9.46 -15.73
N PHE A 144 -24.58 10.72 -15.85
CA PHE A 144 -24.07 11.50 -14.74
C PHE A 144 -25.18 11.75 -13.70
N VAL A 145 -24.89 11.48 -12.44
CA VAL A 145 -25.84 11.65 -11.34
C VAL A 145 -25.59 12.94 -10.58
N LYS A 146 -24.38 13.11 -10.07
CA LYS A 146 -23.99 14.31 -9.30
C LYS A 146 -22.48 14.44 -9.12
N GLU A 147 -22.02 15.62 -8.78
CA GLU A 147 -20.65 15.84 -8.30
C GLU A 147 -20.46 15.23 -6.92
N VAL A 148 -19.22 14.89 -6.60
CA VAL A 148 -18.80 14.48 -5.23
C VAL A 148 -18.26 15.69 -4.48
N ALA A 149 -18.46 15.68 -3.16
CA ALA A 149 -17.91 16.73 -2.30
C ALA A 149 -16.40 16.61 -2.13
N GLN A 150 -15.87 15.40 -2.24
CA GLN A 150 -14.45 15.10 -2.11
C GLN A 150 -14.02 14.16 -3.23
N GLN A 151 -13.06 14.58 -4.04
CA GLN A 151 -12.49 13.75 -5.10
C GLN A 151 -11.61 12.64 -4.49
N ARG A 152 -11.74 11.44 -5.03
CA ARG A 152 -11.04 10.24 -4.56
C ARG A 152 -10.62 9.34 -5.71
N ALA A 153 -9.48 8.69 -5.53
CA ALA A 153 -9.09 7.53 -6.33
C ALA A 153 -9.48 6.26 -5.58
N HIS A 154 -10.06 5.29 -6.26
CA HIS A 154 -10.51 4.02 -5.69
C HIS A 154 -11.35 4.18 -4.40
N PRO A 155 -12.47 4.91 -4.41
CA PRO A 155 -13.31 5.03 -3.22
C PRO A 155 -13.94 3.70 -2.82
N TYR A 156 -14.29 3.57 -1.54
CA TYR A 156 -15.25 2.57 -1.10
C TYR A 156 -16.65 2.95 -1.56
N LEU A 157 -17.38 1.98 -2.09
CA LEU A 157 -18.78 2.10 -2.42
C LEU A 157 -19.54 1.06 -1.60
N LEU A 158 -20.25 1.51 -0.57
CA LEU A 158 -21.00 0.62 0.29
C LEU A 158 -22.50 0.83 0.11
N PRO A 159 -23.24 -0.19 -0.39
CA PRO A 159 -24.68 -0.16 -0.37
C PRO A 159 -25.20 -0.10 1.06
N ILE A 160 -26.17 0.77 1.29
CA ILE A 160 -26.85 0.92 2.58
C ILE A 160 -28.36 0.80 2.41
N SER A 161 -29.10 0.85 3.50
CA SER A 161 -30.55 0.74 3.49
C SER A 161 -31.21 1.76 2.55
N GLY A 162 -32.35 1.40 1.97
CA GLY A 162 -33.11 2.27 1.08
C GLY A 162 -32.55 2.39 -0.34
N GLY A 163 -31.55 1.55 -0.72
CA GLY A 163 -30.95 1.56 -2.05
C GLY A 163 -30.06 2.76 -2.30
N ASP A 164 -29.46 3.28 -1.24
CA ASP A 164 -28.45 4.34 -1.27
C ASP A 164 -27.03 3.75 -1.23
N VAL A 165 -26.00 4.56 -1.50
CA VAL A 165 -24.60 4.15 -1.48
C VAL A 165 -23.79 5.20 -0.74
N LEU A 166 -22.96 4.77 0.20
CA LEU A 166 -21.92 5.59 0.80
C LEU A 166 -20.65 5.53 -0.04
N ILE A 167 -20.04 6.67 -0.26
CA ILE A 167 -18.82 6.83 -1.06
C ILE A 167 -17.79 7.52 -0.18
N PHE A 168 -16.71 6.82 0.14
CA PHE A 168 -15.64 7.34 1.00
C PHE A 168 -14.30 6.70 0.64
N GLY A 169 -13.24 7.18 1.23
CA GLY A 169 -11.86 6.70 1.00
C GLY A 169 -10.87 7.75 1.43
N ASP A 170 -9.60 7.43 1.40
CA ASP A 170 -8.58 8.27 2.01
C ASP A 170 -7.52 8.82 1.06
N HIS A 171 -7.57 8.49 -0.22
CA HIS A 171 -6.62 9.00 -1.20
C HIS A 171 -7.26 10.07 -2.10
N ASP A 172 -6.59 11.22 -2.17
CA ASP A 172 -6.90 12.24 -3.16
C ASP A 172 -6.22 11.92 -4.50
N ILE A 173 -6.50 12.78 -5.48
CA ILE A 173 -5.93 12.69 -6.83
C ILE A 173 -4.39 12.82 -6.90
N HIS A 174 -3.72 13.16 -5.81
CA HIS A 174 -2.26 13.25 -5.72
C HIS A 174 -1.66 12.07 -4.96
N GLY A 175 -2.49 11.08 -4.61
CA GLY A 175 -2.07 9.97 -3.74
C GLY A 175 -1.84 10.41 -2.29
N ASN A 176 -2.20 11.67 -1.94
CA ASN A 176 -2.15 12.10 -0.57
C ASN A 176 -3.37 11.57 0.16
N THR A 177 -3.20 11.37 1.42
CA THR A 177 -4.28 10.92 2.26
C THR A 177 -5.30 12.02 2.52
N ILE A 178 -6.56 11.73 2.28
CA ILE A 178 -7.67 12.62 2.60
C ILE A 178 -7.78 12.69 4.13
N THR A 179 -7.63 13.89 4.67
CA THR A 179 -7.81 14.15 6.10
C THR A 179 -9.23 14.62 6.42
N SER A 180 -10.05 14.83 5.39
CA SER A 180 -11.43 15.30 5.54
C SER A 180 -12.33 14.15 5.97
N PRO A 181 -13.16 14.32 7.01
CA PRO A 181 -14.13 13.32 7.46
C PRO A 181 -15.40 13.29 6.59
N MET A 182 -15.31 13.72 5.33
CA MET A 182 -16.47 13.78 4.45
C MET A 182 -16.77 12.41 3.84
N VAL A 183 -18.06 12.09 3.82
CA VAL A 183 -18.62 10.92 3.14
C VAL A 183 -19.68 11.42 2.17
N ASP A 184 -19.56 11.03 0.91
CA ASP A 184 -20.59 11.29 -0.08
C ASP A 184 -21.69 10.23 -0.02
N ARG A 185 -22.89 10.61 -0.38
CA ARG A 185 -24.03 9.69 -0.58
C ARG A 185 -24.54 9.84 -2.00
N LEU A 186 -24.98 8.72 -2.57
CA LEU A 186 -25.61 8.73 -3.90
C LEU A 186 -26.83 9.67 -3.91
N ARG A 187 -27.68 9.54 -2.90
CA ARG A 187 -28.85 10.39 -2.71
C ARG A 187 -28.61 11.35 -1.53
N GLY A 188 -28.86 12.63 -1.74
CA GLY A 188 -28.64 13.66 -0.73
C GLY A 188 -27.26 14.33 -0.81
N ASP A 189 -26.99 15.17 0.17
CA ASP A 189 -25.75 15.92 0.25
C ASP A 189 -24.64 15.10 0.94
N ALA A 190 -23.39 15.52 0.67
CA ALA A 190 -22.26 15.03 1.43
C ALA A 190 -22.38 15.44 2.91
N PHE A 191 -21.94 14.59 3.79
CA PHE A 191 -21.98 14.88 5.22
C PHE A 191 -20.65 14.52 5.88
N SER A 192 -20.33 15.26 6.95
CA SER A 192 -19.20 14.94 7.81
C SER A 192 -19.64 13.89 8.84
N VAL A 193 -18.86 12.82 8.97
CA VAL A 193 -19.10 11.79 9.96
C VAL A 193 -18.19 12.06 11.16
N PRO A 194 -18.73 12.39 12.33
CA PRO A 194 -17.93 12.73 13.52
C PRO A 194 -16.92 11.65 13.90
N LEU A 195 -17.26 10.38 13.68
CA LEU A 195 -16.39 9.24 13.96
C LEU A 195 -15.14 9.20 13.07
N PHE A 196 -15.19 9.78 11.87
CA PHE A 196 -13.99 9.92 11.03
C PHE A 196 -12.91 10.79 11.68
N GLU A 197 -13.28 11.71 12.54
CA GLU A 197 -12.29 12.47 13.32
C GLU A 197 -11.47 11.58 14.25
N GLN A 198 -12.08 10.58 14.84
CA GLN A 198 -11.41 9.57 15.65
C GLN A 198 -10.49 8.68 14.81
N TRP A 199 -10.77 8.57 13.50
CA TRP A 199 -9.97 7.80 12.56
C TRP A 199 -8.92 8.63 11.82
N ARG A 200 -8.84 9.93 12.05
CA ARG A 200 -7.84 10.81 11.39
C ARG A 200 -6.42 10.27 11.37
N PRO A 201 -5.91 9.63 12.43
CA PRO A 201 -4.59 9.00 12.38
C PRO A 201 -4.58 7.70 11.56
N HIS A 202 -5.70 7.21 11.08
CA HIS A 202 -5.83 5.95 10.36
C HIS A 202 -5.98 6.17 8.86
N SER A 203 -5.41 5.27 8.09
CA SER A 203 -5.63 5.13 6.66
C SER A 203 -6.75 4.12 6.43
N LEU A 204 -7.67 4.46 5.54
CA LEU A 204 -8.68 3.53 5.06
C LEU A 204 -8.09 2.78 3.87
N ASP A 205 -7.47 1.63 4.15
CA ASP A 205 -6.80 0.86 3.13
C ASP A 205 -7.80 0.12 2.27
N VAL A 206 -8.09 0.70 1.13
CA VAL A 206 -8.97 0.09 0.14
C VAL A 206 -8.21 -0.83 -0.77
N ILE A 207 -8.65 -2.09 -0.85
CA ILE A 207 -8.11 -2.96 -1.88
C ILE A 207 -9.15 -3.65 -2.69
N SER A 208 -10.18 -4.10 -2.05
CA SER A 208 -11.25 -4.68 -2.79
C SER A 208 -12.34 -3.62 -2.95
N PRO A 209 -12.65 -3.21 -4.16
CA PRO A 209 -13.81 -2.39 -4.42
C PRO A 209 -15.11 -3.18 -4.20
N HIS A 210 -15.02 -4.45 -3.80
CA HIS A 210 -16.18 -5.35 -3.71
C HIS A 210 -16.76 -5.32 -2.30
N ALA A 211 -17.76 -4.49 -2.09
CA ALA A 211 -18.50 -4.43 -0.83
C ALA A 211 -19.02 -5.81 -0.38
N ALA A 212 -19.32 -6.69 -1.32
CA ALA A 212 -19.76 -8.06 -1.03
C ALA A 212 -18.73 -8.88 -0.25
N GLU A 213 -17.44 -8.65 -0.46
CA GLU A 213 -16.37 -9.40 0.20
C GLU A 213 -16.18 -9.02 1.65
N CYS A 214 -16.56 -7.81 2.04
CA CYS A 214 -16.46 -7.31 3.41
C CYS A 214 -17.80 -7.23 4.16
N GLN A 215 -18.89 -7.72 3.56
CA GLN A 215 -20.22 -7.71 4.15
C GLN A 215 -20.38 -8.84 5.16
N ILE A 216 -20.74 -8.51 6.40
CA ILE A 216 -20.99 -9.49 7.48
C ILE A 216 -22.47 -9.69 7.79
N ALA A 217 -23.31 -8.72 7.44
CA ALA A 217 -24.76 -8.74 7.56
C ALA A 217 -25.34 -7.74 6.55
N PRO A 218 -26.65 -7.76 6.27
CA PRO A 218 -27.28 -6.74 5.44
C PRO A 218 -26.86 -5.33 5.88
N ASN A 219 -26.33 -4.54 4.93
CA ASN A 219 -25.84 -3.18 5.13
C ASN A 219 -24.78 -3.02 6.24
N THR A 220 -24.08 -4.09 6.62
CA THR A 220 -23.03 -4.06 7.65
C THR A 220 -21.74 -4.63 7.09
N TYR A 221 -20.67 -3.85 7.17
CA TYR A 221 -19.40 -4.13 6.51
C TYR A 221 -18.26 -4.01 7.51
N LEU A 222 -17.24 -4.86 7.35
CA LEU A 222 -15.96 -4.75 8.04
C LEU A 222 -14.85 -4.39 7.05
N PHE A 223 -13.93 -3.56 7.43
CA PHE A 223 -12.74 -3.29 6.65
C PHE A 223 -11.57 -2.85 7.54
N PRO A 224 -10.32 -3.13 7.10
CA PRO A 224 -9.15 -2.74 7.85
C PRO A 224 -8.90 -1.24 7.74
N ILE A 225 -8.41 -0.68 8.83
CA ILE A 225 -7.89 0.68 8.89
C ILE A 225 -6.51 0.64 9.54
N THR A 226 -5.57 1.40 9.01
CA THR A 226 -4.19 1.42 9.50
C THR A 226 -3.88 2.75 10.15
N ASN A 227 -3.32 2.71 11.36
CA ASN A 227 -2.78 3.91 11.98
C ASN A 227 -1.49 4.31 11.23
N ARG A 228 -1.48 5.50 10.65
CA ARG A 228 -0.37 5.99 9.81
C ARG A 228 0.93 6.22 10.56
N GLN A 229 0.84 6.51 11.86
CA GLN A 229 2.01 6.77 12.69
C GLN A 229 2.64 5.48 13.21
N THR A 230 1.80 4.51 13.59
CA THR A 230 2.27 3.25 14.21
C THR A 230 2.28 2.06 13.27
N GLY A 231 1.59 2.14 12.13
CA GLY A 231 1.35 1.02 11.21
C GLY A 231 0.44 -0.08 11.79
N GLU A 232 -0.22 0.20 12.91
CA GLU A 232 -1.13 -0.76 13.55
C GLU A 232 -2.45 -0.82 12.81
N VAL A 233 -2.92 -2.04 12.59
CA VAL A 233 -4.20 -2.32 11.93
C VAL A 233 -5.30 -2.45 12.97
N SER A 234 -6.44 -1.84 12.70
CA SER A 234 -7.69 -2.02 13.42
C SER A 234 -8.79 -2.42 12.43
N ILE A 235 -9.88 -2.93 12.90
CA ILE A 235 -11.06 -3.20 12.07
C ILE A 235 -12.10 -2.11 12.31
N ALA A 236 -12.59 -1.56 11.23
CA ALA A 236 -13.73 -0.65 11.23
C ALA A 236 -15.00 -1.41 10.86
N GLN A 237 -16.09 -1.04 11.47
CA GLN A 237 -17.42 -1.49 11.12
C GLN A 237 -18.26 -0.32 10.63
N VAL A 238 -18.91 -0.51 9.49
CA VAL A 238 -19.90 0.44 8.95
C VAL A 238 -21.26 -0.24 8.88
N ASN A 239 -22.25 0.44 9.41
CA ASN A 239 -23.66 0.03 9.28
C ASN A 239 -24.48 1.30 9.00
N ASP A 240 -25.06 1.39 7.82
CA ASP A 240 -25.75 2.58 7.31
C ASP A 240 -24.89 3.85 7.42
N THR A 241 -25.07 4.64 8.47
CA THR A 241 -24.29 5.87 8.73
C THR A 241 -23.44 5.80 10.00
N ILE A 242 -23.37 4.63 10.62
CA ILE A 242 -22.61 4.41 11.84
C ILE A 242 -21.25 3.83 11.48
N PHE A 243 -20.20 4.57 11.85
CA PHE A 243 -18.81 4.14 11.73
C PHE A 243 -18.26 3.91 13.13
N SER A 244 -17.75 2.72 13.39
CA SER A 244 -17.20 2.36 14.70
C SER A 244 -15.98 1.46 14.56
N PHE A 245 -15.16 1.38 15.62
CA PHE A 245 -14.18 0.32 15.71
C PHE A 245 -14.88 -1.00 16.07
N PHE A 246 -14.52 -2.05 15.36
CA PHE A 246 -14.98 -3.39 15.65
C PHE A 246 -14.14 -3.99 16.80
N PRO A 247 -14.73 -4.37 17.94
CA PRO A 247 -13.96 -4.81 19.10
C PRO A 247 -13.38 -6.23 18.87
N THR A 248 -12.11 -6.38 19.14
CA THR A 248 -11.41 -7.67 19.11
C THR A 248 -10.85 -8.02 20.49
N THR A 249 -10.70 -9.30 20.78
CA THR A 249 -10.19 -9.78 22.09
C THR A 249 -8.77 -9.36 22.38
N THR A 250 -7.97 -9.18 21.34
CA THR A 250 -6.57 -8.73 21.39
C THR A 250 -6.32 -7.71 20.27
N PRO A 251 -5.34 -6.83 20.42
CA PRO A 251 -4.90 -5.99 19.31
C PRO A 251 -4.51 -6.84 18.09
N ILE A 252 -4.77 -6.34 16.91
CA ILE A 252 -4.40 -7.02 15.68
C ILE A 252 -2.87 -7.05 15.57
N PRO A 253 -2.25 -8.23 15.50
CA PRO A 253 -0.77 -8.35 15.55
C PRO A 253 -0.10 -7.97 14.22
N VAL A 254 -0.87 -7.76 13.17
CA VAL A 254 -0.36 -7.38 11.85
C VAL A 254 -0.14 -5.87 11.83
N LYS A 255 1.04 -5.46 11.34
CA LYS A 255 1.36 -4.08 11.05
C LYS A 255 1.60 -3.94 9.57
N THR A 256 0.92 -3.01 8.95
CA THR A 256 1.25 -2.63 7.57
C THR A 256 2.32 -1.55 7.64
N GLN A 257 3.45 -1.77 7.00
CA GLN A 257 4.44 -0.71 6.79
C GLN A 257 4.22 -0.09 5.43
N TRP A 258 3.85 1.18 5.46
CA TRP A 258 3.68 2.02 4.30
C TRP A 258 5.03 2.60 3.88
N ASP A 259 5.86 1.82 3.23
CA ASP A 259 6.95 2.36 2.45
C ASP A 259 6.56 2.32 0.97
N SER A 260 6.16 3.47 0.46
CA SER A 260 5.98 3.85 -0.96
C SER A 260 5.16 2.93 -1.89
N ILE A 261 4.79 1.73 -1.48
CA ILE A 261 3.87 0.85 -2.19
C ILE A 261 2.77 0.45 -1.22
N SER A 262 1.56 0.78 -1.58
CA SER A 262 0.37 0.40 -0.82
C SER A 262 0.22 -1.12 -0.77
N TYR A 263 0.82 -1.76 0.21
CA TYR A 263 0.38 -3.09 0.59
C TYR A 263 -1.01 -2.93 1.17
N ARG A 264 -1.95 -3.27 0.39
CA ARG A 264 -3.33 -3.21 0.79
C ARG A 264 -3.62 -4.48 1.58
N THR A 265 -4.49 -4.39 2.56
CA THR A 265 -4.85 -5.50 3.43
C THR A 265 -6.32 -5.85 3.18
N PRO A 266 -6.63 -6.80 2.25
CA PRO A 266 -8.00 -7.16 1.97
C PRO A 266 -8.62 -7.90 3.14
N ILE A 267 -9.93 -7.76 3.29
CA ILE A 267 -10.74 -8.53 4.21
C ILE A 267 -11.79 -9.31 3.42
N PHE A 268 -11.91 -10.59 3.73
CA PHE A 268 -12.89 -11.49 3.11
C PHE A 268 -13.79 -12.09 4.17
N THR A 269 -15.07 -12.14 3.93
CA THR A 269 -16.04 -12.69 4.88
C THR A 269 -16.59 -14.02 4.40
N ASP A 270 -16.55 -15.00 5.28
CA ASP A 270 -17.27 -16.26 5.13
C ASP A 270 -18.51 -16.21 6.00
N GLN A 271 -19.66 -16.06 5.37
CA GLN A 271 -20.94 -15.98 6.08
C GLN A 271 -21.41 -17.31 6.64
N GLN A 272 -20.91 -18.43 6.13
CA GLN A 272 -21.26 -19.76 6.64
C GLN A 272 -20.57 -20.03 7.98
N THR A 273 -19.27 -19.78 8.05
CA THR A 273 -18.47 -19.98 9.26
C THR A 273 -18.49 -18.78 10.21
N LYS A 274 -19.08 -17.65 9.81
CA LYS A 274 -19.09 -16.37 10.55
C LYS A 274 -17.67 -15.87 10.84
N ARG A 275 -16.77 -16.09 9.89
CA ARG A 275 -15.38 -15.64 9.96
C ARG A 275 -15.08 -14.58 8.92
N ALA A 276 -14.30 -13.61 9.30
CA ALA A 276 -13.64 -12.69 8.37
C ALA A 276 -12.15 -12.99 8.35
N TYR A 277 -11.54 -12.95 7.18
CA TYR A 277 -10.12 -13.20 6.99
C TYR A 277 -9.45 -11.93 6.50
N LEU A 278 -8.48 -11.46 7.28
CA LEU A 278 -7.65 -10.32 6.94
C LEU A 278 -6.31 -10.84 6.42
N ALA A 279 -5.96 -10.54 5.19
CA ALA A 279 -4.68 -10.91 4.61
C ALA A 279 -3.72 -9.71 4.64
N GLY A 280 -2.52 -9.90 5.13
CA GLY A 280 -1.50 -8.87 5.22
C GLY A 280 -0.10 -9.43 5.04
N VAL A 281 0.89 -8.58 5.00
CA VAL A 281 2.30 -8.96 4.86
C VAL A 281 3.06 -8.47 6.08
N ASP A 282 3.85 -9.35 6.69
CA ASP A 282 4.71 -8.98 7.80
C ASP A 282 6.01 -8.28 7.32
N LYS A 283 6.83 -7.84 8.27
CA LYS A 283 8.12 -7.19 7.98
C LYS A 283 9.10 -8.06 7.19
N GLY A 284 8.90 -9.39 7.21
CA GLY A 284 9.69 -10.36 6.46
C GLY A 284 9.09 -10.69 5.10
N LEU A 285 8.08 -9.95 4.65
CA LEU A 285 7.32 -10.19 3.42
C LEU A 285 6.61 -11.56 3.41
N ARG A 286 6.29 -12.10 4.59
CA ARG A 286 5.48 -13.32 4.68
C ARG A 286 4.02 -12.94 4.72
N LEU A 287 3.20 -13.68 4.00
CA LEU A 287 1.75 -13.54 4.07
C LEU A 287 1.27 -13.98 5.45
N CYS A 288 0.57 -13.08 6.13
CA CYS A 288 -0.11 -13.32 7.39
C CYS A 288 -1.61 -13.27 7.13
N ILE A 289 -2.33 -14.26 7.62
CA ILE A 289 -3.78 -14.30 7.54
C ILE A 289 -4.34 -14.31 8.95
N LEU A 290 -5.17 -13.33 9.25
CA LEU A 290 -5.87 -13.21 10.51
C LEU A 290 -7.32 -13.64 10.32
N SER A 291 -7.79 -14.60 11.10
CA SER A 291 -9.19 -14.99 11.19
C SER A 291 -9.87 -14.29 12.37
N ILE A 292 -11.03 -13.72 12.12
CA ILE A 292 -11.84 -12.93 13.06
C ILE A 292 -13.22 -13.58 13.15
N GLU A 293 -13.59 -14.07 14.32
CA GLU A 293 -14.94 -14.61 14.55
C GLU A 293 -15.93 -13.47 14.82
N TYR A 294 -16.54 -12.92 13.78
CA TYR A 294 -17.29 -11.68 13.84
C TYR A 294 -18.71 -11.81 14.45
N ASP A 295 -19.17 -13.00 14.76
CA ASP A 295 -20.42 -13.25 15.50
C ASP A 295 -20.26 -13.13 17.02
N LYS A 296 -19.02 -12.93 17.48
CA LYS A 296 -18.68 -12.71 18.89
C LYS A 296 -18.22 -11.29 19.13
N SER A 297 -18.46 -10.77 20.35
CA SER A 297 -18.04 -9.42 20.74
C SER A 297 -17.53 -9.41 22.18
N PRO A 298 -16.24 -9.11 22.44
CA PRO A 298 -15.18 -8.87 21.45
C PRO A 298 -14.85 -10.12 20.62
N ALA A 299 -14.48 -9.93 19.36
CA ALA A 299 -14.19 -11.03 18.44
C ALA A 299 -12.87 -11.72 18.76
N PRO A 300 -12.85 -13.04 18.90
CA PRO A 300 -11.60 -13.82 18.94
C PRO A 300 -10.82 -13.71 17.65
N LEU A 301 -9.48 -13.66 17.78
CA LEU A 301 -8.55 -13.61 16.68
C LEU A 301 -7.68 -14.84 16.64
N THR A 302 -7.44 -15.36 15.43
CA THR A 302 -6.45 -16.40 15.20
C THR A 302 -5.53 -15.97 14.05
N LEU A 303 -4.23 -15.94 14.28
CA LEU A 303 -3.24 -15.53 13.29
C LEU A 303 -2.55 -16.77 12.69
N TYR A 304 -2.57 -16.83 11.37
CA TYR A 304 -1.87 -17.84 10.58
C TYR A 304 -0.73 -17.20 9.80
N TYR A 305 0.40 -17.89 9.75
CA TYR A 305 1.48 -17.55 8.83
C TYR A 305 1.57 -18.59 7.73
N THR A 306 1.74 -18.13 6.51
CA THR A 306 2.11 -19.05 5.44
C THR A 306 3.61 -19.20 5.34
N ASP A 307 4.07 -20.21 4.60
CA ASP A 307 5.43 -20.22 4.10
C ASP A 307 5.68 -18.92 3.30
N PRO A 308 6.93 -18.45 3.22
CA PRO A 308 7.25 -17.26 2.46
C PRO A 308 6.72 -17.38 1.03
N ILE A 309 5.79 -16.50 0.65
CA ILE A 309 5.39 -16.30 -0.74
C ILE A 309 6.26 -15.16 -1.24
N PRO A 310 7.21 -15.40 -2.16
CA PRO A 310 8.05 -14.34 -2.66
C PRO A 310 7.21 -13.31 -3.43
N HIS A 311 7.57 -12.05 -3.28
CA HIS A 311 7.06 -10.98 -4.13
C HIS A 311 5.57 -10.64 -3.96
N LEU A 312 5.10 -10.54 -2.72
CA LEU A 312 3.76 -10.05 -2.41
C LEU A 312 3.75 -8.51 -2.42
N GLY A 313 3.24 -7.92 -3.47
CA GLY A 313 2.99 -6.48 -3.58
C GLY A 313 2.02 -6.20 -4.72
N LEU A 314 1.02 -5.35 -4.48
CA LEU A 314 -0.03 -5.02 -5.44
C LEU A 314 -0.73 -6.24 -6.08
N ASN A 315 -0.67 -7.40 -5.42
CA ASN A 315 -1.37 -8.61 -5.83
C ASN A 315 -2.87 -8.41 -5.69
N GLN A 316 -3.61 -9.07 -6.55
CA GLN A 316 -5.04 -9.21 -6.35
C GLN A 316 -5.34 -10.53 -5.61
N MET A 317 -6.35 -10.49 -4.77
CA MET A 317 -6.75 -11.62 -3.95
C MET A 317 -8.25 -11.79 -4.01
N VAL A 318 -8.72 -13.04 -4.02
CA VAL A 318 -10.13 -13.38 -3.97
C VAL A 318 -10.35 -14.67 -3.18
N LEU A 319 -11.46 -14.74 -2.45
CA LEU A 319 -11.89 -15.98 -1.78
C LEU A 319 -12.56 -16.89 -2.81
N THR A 320 -12.05 -18.11 -2.95
CA THR A 320 -12.68 -19.12 -3.83
C THR A 320 -13.91 -19.74 -3.19
N PRO A 321 -14.84 -20.31 -3.96
CA PRO A 321 -16.00 -21.03 -3.41
C PRO A 321 -15.64 -22.19 -2.48
N ALA A 322 -14.42 -22.72 -2.61
CA ALA A 322 -13.89 -23.75 -1.73
C ALA A 322 -13.31 -23.22 -0.41
N GLY A 323 -13.42 -21.91 -0.15
CA GLY A 323 -12.90 -21.27 1.05
C GLY A 323 -11.37 -21.09 1.08
N ASN A 324 -10.70 -21.13 -0.07
CA ASN A 324 -9.29 -20.85 -0.21
C ASN A 324 -9.05 -19.42 -0.67
N LEU A 325 -7.93 -18.83 -0.30
CA LEU A 325 -7.51 -17.53 -0.81
C LEU A 325 -6.68 -17.73 -2.09
N LEU A 326 -7.15 -17.21 -3.22
CA LEU A 326 -6.41 -17.15 -4.46
C LEU A 326 -5.70 -15.81 -4.58
N ILE A 327 -4.42 -15.81 -4.91
CA ILE A 327 -3.56 -14.64 -5.05
C ILE A 327 -2.97 -14.67 -6.45
N ALA A 328 -3.09 -13.60 -7.22
CA ALA A 328 -2.55 -13.55 -8.58
C ALA A 328 -1.86 -12.23 -8.90
N GLY A 329 -0.82 -12.30 -9.75
CA GLY A 329 -0.11 -11.16 -10.28
C GLY A 329 0.59 -10.29 -9.24
N GLY A 330 0.57 -8.98 -9.43
CA GLY A 330 1.22 -8.00 -8.55
C GLY A 330 2.62 -7.63 -9.01
N VAL A 331 3.51 -7.32 -8.08
CA VAL A 331 4.89 -6.90 -8.40
C VAL A 331 5.92 -7.75 -7.67
N ASN A 332 6.98 -8.11 -8.36
CA ASN A 332 8.13 -8.83 -7.81
C ASN A 332 9.10 -7.92 -7.04
N GLY A 333 8.94 -6.64 -7.15
CA GLY A 333 9.77 -5.63 -6.52
C GLY A 333 9.64 -4.29 -7.23
N ILE A 334 10.17 -3.26 -6.57
CA ILE A 334 10.31 -1.94 -7.17
C ILE A 334 11.80 -1.66 -7.24
N ASP A 335 12.29 -1.51 -8.44
CA ASP A 335 13.64 -1.03 -8.69
C ASP A 335 13.56 0.31 -9.43
N ASN A 336 14.14 1.36 -8.85
CA ASN A 336 14.23 2.71 -9.43
C ASN A 336 12.91 3.29 -9.97
N ASN A 337 11.80 3.13 -9.25
CA ASN A 337 10.43 3.48 -9.69
C ASN A 337 9.87 2.63 -10.84
N ASN A 338 10.53 1.58 -11.24
CA ASN A 338 9.98 0.61 -12.17
C ASN A 338 9.35 -0.54 -11.39
N PHE A 339 8.07 -0.75 -11.62
CA PHE A 339 7.38 -1.94 -11.15
C PHE A 339 7.80 -3.12 -12.03
N SER A 340 8.21 -4.22 -11.40
CA SER A 340 8.44 -5.49 -12.07
C SER A 340 7.22 -6.39 -11.86
N PRO A 341 6.25 -6.38 -12.79
CA PRO A 341 5.04 -7.17 -12.65
C PRO A 341 5.31 -8.65 -12.53
N SER A 342 4.47 -9.33 -11.75
CA SER A 342 4.51 -10.76 -11.51
C SER A 342 3.43 -11.48 -12.31
N ASN A 343 3.72 -12.72 -12.71
CA ASN A 343 2.73 -13.66 -13.24
C ASN A 343 2.40 -14.78 -12.26
N GLN A 344 2.93 -14.74 -11.05
CA GLN A 344 2.76 -15.80 -10.06
C GLN A 344 1.32 -15.90 -9.58
N VAL A 345 0.86 -17.14 -9.40
CA VAL A 345 -0.45 -17.45 -8.84
C VAL A 345 -0.29 -18.43 -7.69
N TRP A 346 -0.95 -18.11 -6.57
CA TRP A 346 -0.89 -18.92 -5.35
C TRP A 346 -2.30 -19.22 -4.81
N LEU A 347 -2.49 -20.44 -4.35
CA LEU A 347 -3.68 -20.87 -3.63
C LEU A 347 -3.32 -21.13 -2.18
N VAL A 348 -3.97 -20.44 -1.26
CA VAL A 348 -3.73 -20.56 0.19
C VAL A 348 -4.98 -21.15 0.83
N PRO A 349 -4.94 -22.39 1.31
CA PRO A 349 -6.07 -22.99 2.04
C PRO A 349 -6.30 -22.26 3.35
N LEU A 350 -7.55 -21.84 3.62
CA LEU A 350 -7.96 -21.18 4.86
C LEU A 350 -8.66 -22.12 5.86
N GLY A 351 -9.01 -23.35 5.46
CA GLY A 351 -9.72 -24.32 6.30
C GLY A 351 -8.80 -25.11 7.23
N ASP A 352 -9.33 -25.50 8.38
CA ASP A 352 -8.92 -26.49 9.39
C ASP A 352 -7.41 -26.81 9.50
N LYS A 353 -6.57 -25.82 9.54
CA LYS A 353 -5.21 -25.99 10.07
C LYS A 353 -5.26 -25.79 11.57
N GLU A 354 -4.59 -26.72 12.29
CA GLU A 354 -4.30 -26.61 13.70
C GLU A 354 -4.06 -25.16 14.05
N GLU A 355 -4.91 -24.64 14.93
CA GLU A 355 -4.74 -23.31 15.49
C GLU A 355 -3.29 -23.17 15.90
N TYR A 356 -2.51 -22.45 15.11
CA TYR A 356 -1.31 -21.84 15.66
C TYR A 356 -1.83 -20.81 16.66
N HIS A 357 -2.17 -21.33 17.86
CA HIS A 357 -2.25 -20.44 18.99
C HIS A 357 -0.97 -19.63 18.90
N THR A 358 -1.09 -18.35 18.73
CA THR A 358 -0.03 -17.47 19.19
C THR A 358 0.24 -18.02 20.57
N ALA A 359 1.33 -18.77 20.72
CA ALA A 359 1.88 -18.99 22.04
C ALA A 359 1.80 -17.59 22.62
N ALA A 360 0.85 -17.40 23.55
CA ALA A 360 0.82 -16.16 24.29
C ALA A 360 2.29 -15.92 24.48
N THR A 361 2.82 -14.83 23.97
CA THR A 361 4.17 -14.46 24.28
C THR A 361 4.14 -14.48 25.77
N THR A 362 4.40 -15.65 26.33
CA THR A 362 4.87 -15.73 27.69
C THR A 362 6.07 -14.85 27.54
N THR A 363 5.87 -13.58 27.78
CA THR A 363 6.93 -12.66 28.08
C THR A 363 7.66 -13.40 29.15
N PHE A 364 8.63 -14.21 28.70
CA PHE A 364 9.51 -14.92 29.64
C PHE A 364 9.95 -13.79 30.55
N PRO A 365 9.48 -13.84 31.82
CA PRO A 365 9.55 -12.64 32.62
C PRO A 365 11.03 -12.33 32.68
N TRP A 366 11.46 -11.38 31.85
CA TRP A 366 12.87 -10.99 31.71
C TRP A 366 13.52 -10.71 33.07
N TRP A 367 12.70 -10.43 34.11
CA TRP A 367 13.13 -10.35 35.50
C TRP A 367 13.70 -11.70 36.02
N VAL A 368 13.26 -12.86 35.46
CA VAL A 368 13.84 -14.19 35.81
C VAL A 368 15.25 -14.29 35.25
N LEU A 369 15.49 -13.75 34.04
CA LEU A 369 16.86 -13.65 33.49
C LEU A 369 17.69 -12.64 34.32
N VAL A 370 17.08 -11.51 34.69
CA VAL A 370 17.77 -10.52 35.55
C VAL A 370 18.11 -11.12 36.94
N VAL A 371 17.16 -11.81 37.54
CA VAL A 371 17.42 -12.51 38.84
C VAL A 371 18.44 -13.63 38.63
N GLY A 372 18.33 -14.42 37.56
CA GLY A 372 19.34 -15.44 37.20
C GLY A 372 20.73 -14.83 37.01
N CYS A 373 20.83 -13.74 36.25
CA CYS A 373 22.09 -13.00 36.08
C CYS A 373 22.62 -12.40 37.37
N LEU A 374 21.75 -11.88 38.23
CA LEU A 374 22.15 -11.34 39.55
C LEU A 374 22.64 -12.43 40.50
N VAL A 375 22.03 -13.65 40.50
CA VAL A 375 22.49 -14.80 41.26
C VAL A 375 23.83 -15.30 40.74
N VAL A 376 24.01 -15.38 39.41
CA VAL A 376 25.28 -15.75 38.78
C VAL A 376 26.33 -14.69 39.04
N LEU A 377 26.00 -13.40 38.94
CA LEU A 377 26.89 -12.29 39.22
C LEU A 377 27.26 -12.23 40.71
N GLY A 378 26.27 -12.44 41.58
CA GLY A 378 26.48 -12.54 43.04
C GLY A 378 27.37 -13.72 43.43
N GLY A 379 27.15 -14.90 42.80
CA GLY A 379 28.04 -16.06 42.95
C GLY A 379 29.44 -15.80 42.41
N PHE A 380 29.56 -15.17 41.26
CA PHE A 380 30.85 -14.80 40.67
C PHE A 380 31.58 -13.73 41.49
N LEU A 381 30.87 -12.75 42.01
CA LEU A 381 31.41 -11.71 42.90
C LEU A 381 31.81 -12.31 44.26
N TRP A 382 31.07 -13.33 44.78
CA TRP A 382 31.41 -14.03 46.00
C TRP A 382 32.67 -14.86 45.83
N LEU A 383 32.82 -15.57 44.69
CA LEU A 383 34.00 -16.35 44.32
C LEU A 383 35.22 -15.46 44.03
N HIS A 384 35.03 -14.25 43.51
CA HIS A 384 36.11 -13.32 43.17
C HIS A 384 36.46 -12.28 44.24
N ARG A 385 35.70 -12.17 45.33
CA ARG A 385 35.99 -11.26 46.46
C ARG A 385 37.37 -11.47 47.12
N ARG A 386 38.09 -12.52 46.74
CA ARG A 386 39.46 -12.77 47.18
C ARG A 386 40.57 -12.22 46.27
N LYS A 387 40.27 -11.62 45.12
CA LYS A 387 41.34 -11.29 44.14
C LYS A 387 41.22 -9.99 43.36
N LEU A 388 40.42 -9.02 43.70
CA LEU A 388 40.35 -7.84 42.85
C LEU A 388 40.30 -6.50 43.62
N ARG A 389 41.50 -5.91 43.74
CA ARG A 389 41.61 -4.46 43.64
C ARG A 389 41.69 -4.14 42.16
N ILE A 390 40.65 -3.55 41.58
CA ILE A 390 40.57 -3.15 40.18
C ILE A 390 40.21 -1.70 40.05
N ILE A 391 40.95 -1.11 39.18
CA ILE A 391 40.84 0.22 38.61
C ILE A 391 39.53 0.32 37.85
N VAL A 392 38.67 1.28 38.17
CA VAL A 392 37.48 1.63 37.41
C VAL A 392 37.94 2.65 36.36
N THR A 393 37.91 2.25 35.09
CA THR A 393 37.99 3.13 33.97
C THR A 393 36.63 3.21 33.29
N HIS A 394 36.14 4.40 33.02
CA HIS A 394 34.84 4.72 32.43
C HIS A 394 34.84 4.46 30.92
N PRO A 395 33.83 3.76 30.35
CA PRO A 395 33.71 3.56 28.91
C PRO A 395 32.71 4.49 28.22
N ARG A 396 32.56 5.73 28.61
CA ARG A 396 31.56 6.62 28.02
C ARG A 396 32.10 7.80 27.23
N GLN A 397 33.41 8.07 27.29
CA GLN A 397 34.03 9.18 26.57
C GLN A 397 34.62 8.78 25.21
N THR A 398 34.97 7.53 24.99
CA THR A 398 35.59 7.07 23.74
C THR A 398 34.62 6.94 22.58
N ASP A 399 33.37 6.54 22.82
CA ASP A 399 32.40 6.35 21.73
C ASP A 399 31.89 7.70 21.16
N GLU A 400 31.70 8.71 22.00
CA GLU A 400 31.29 10.04 21.56
C GLU A 400 32.38 10.76 20.77
N GLU A 401 33.64 10.62 21.18
CA GLU A 401 34.79 11.20 20.44
C GLU A 401 35.05 10.50 19.11
N GLU A 402 34.83 9.19 19.04
CA GLU A 402 34.93 8.44 17.79
C GLU A 402 33.80 8.77 16.81
N ASP A 403 32.58 8.95 17.29
CA ASP A 403 31.44 9.37 16.45
C ASP A 403 31.62 10.82 15.97
N GLU A 404 32.17 11.68 16.78
CA GLU A 404 32.49 13.06 16.39
C GLU A 404 33.61 13.13 15.32
N LYS A 405 34.64 12.32 15.46
CA LYS A 405 35.68 12.13 14.43
C LYS A 405 35.10 11.57 13.13
N LEU A 406 34.23 10.59 13.21
CA LEU A 406 33.60 9.98 12.03
C LEU A 406 32.72 11.00 11.29
N MET A 407 31.94 11.80 12.01
CA MET A 407 31.13 12.87 11.41
C MET A 407 32.00 13.96 10.80
N GLN A 408 33.11 14.32 11.43
CA GLN A 408 34.08 15.29 10.88
C GLN A 408 34.72 14.77 9.59
N GLN A 409 35.11 13.49 9.57
CA GLN A 409 35.66 12.84 8.37
C GLN A 409 34.62 12.78 7.23
N LEU A 410 33.37 12.43 7.54
CA LEU A 410 32.27 12.43 6.58
C LEU A 410 32.05 13.84 6.00
N ARG A 411 32.03 14.85 6.84
CA ARG A 411 31.85 16.24 6.41
C ARG A 411 32.97 16.69 5.50
N LEU A 412 34.23 16.46 5.88
CA LEU A 412 35.41 16.77 5.05
C LEU A 412 35.39 16.05 3.70
N LEU A 413 34.93 14.79 3.67
CA LEU A 413 34.72 14.03 2.42
C LEU A 413 33.71 14.74 1.52
N MET A 414 32.57 15.19 2.10
CA MET A 414 31.54 15.91 1.33
C MET A 414 32.04 17.27 0.82
N GLU A 415 32.76 18.01 1.63
CA GLU A 415 33.26 19.35 1.28
C GLU A 415 34.40 19.31 0.22
N ASN A 416 35.33 18.37 0.36
CA ASN A 416 36.54 18.32 -0.48
C ASN A 416 36.33 17.54 -1.79
N GLU A 417 35.74 16.33 -1.70
CA GLU A 417 35.61 15.42 -2.85
C GLU A 417 34.26 15.53 -3.53
N LYS A 418 33.26 16.08 -2.85
CA LYS A 418 31.88 16.27 -3.33
C LYS A 418 31.27 15.03 -3.99
N PRO A 419 31.42 13.83 -3.38
CA PRO A 419 30.93 12.59 -4.00
C PRO A 419 29.40 12.58 -4.14
N TYR A 420 28.70 13.42 -3.41
CA TYR A 420 27.25 13.60 -3.49
C TYR A 420 26.76 14.13 -4.84
N LEU A 421 27.65 14.67 -5.67
CA LEU A 421 27.31 15.11 -7.03
C LEU A 421 27.12 13.93 -7.99
N LYS A 422 27.60 12.72 -7.61
CA LYS A 422 27.22 11.49 -8.31
C LYS A 422 25.82 11.07 -7.91
N SER A 423 24.94 10.91 -8.87
CA SER A 423 23.53 10.63 -8.61
C SER A 423 23.28 9.27 -7.96
N ASP A 424 24.19 8.30 -8.15
CA ASP A 424 24.16 6.94 -7.61
C ASP A 424 24.96 6.77 -6.29
N PHE A 425 25.47 7.85 -5.69
CA PHE A 425 26.24 7.80 -4.46
C PHE A 425 25.39 7.33 -3.26
N ARG A 426 25.80 6.24 -2.65
CA ARG A 426 25.06 5.54 -1.56
C ARG A 426 25.86 5.51 -0.26
N VAL A 427 25.18 5.20 0.82
CA VAL A 427 25.80 5.01 2.15
C VAL A 427 26.90 3.94 2.15
N THR A 428 26.80 2.93 1.30
CA THR A 428 27.83 1.90 1.12
C THR A 428 29.12 2.45 0.53
N ASP A 429 29.01 3.44 -0.34
CA ASP A 429 30.16 4.09 -0.96
C ASP A 429 30.87 5.03 0.03
N ALA A 430 30.08 5.81 0.77
CA ALA A 430 30.62 6.64 1.86
C ALA A 430 31.29 5.80 2.95
N ALA A 431 30.66 4.69 3.35
CA ALA A 431 31.20 3.78 4.34
C ALA A 431 32.54 3.15 3.89
N ARG A 432 32.65 2.80 2.60
CA ARG A 432 33.89 2.30 1.98
C ARG A 432 34.99 3.36 1.97
N LEU A 433 34.67 4.60 1.58
CA LEU A 433 35.62 5.69 1.55
C LEU A 433 36.14 6.06 2.94
N LEU A 434 35.31 5.95 3.96
CA LEU A 434 35.66 6.21 5.35
C LEU A 434 36.19 4.97 6.09
N ASN A 435 36.27 3.82 5.42
CA ASN A 435 36.70 2.55 5.98
C ASN A 435 35.94 2.14 7.25
N VAL A 436 34.62 2.33 7.23
CA VAL A 436 33.72 1.97 8.35
C VAL A 436 32.58 1.07 7.89
N ASN A 437 31.90 0.43 8.84
CA ASN A 437 30.73 -0.37 8.55
C ASN A 437 29.54 0.54 8.20
N ARG A 438 28.76 0.15 7.16
CA ARG A 438 27.54 0.86 6.73
C ARG A 438 26.57 1.14 7.90
N SER A 439 26.34 0.14 8.75
CA SER A 439 25.41 0.28 9.88
C SER A 439 25.91 1.29 10.90
N ARG A 440 27.23 1.31 11.19
CA ARG A 440 27.85 2.29 12.07
C ARG A 440 27.72 3.70 11.51
N LEU A 441 28.01 3.91 10.21
CA LEU A 441 27.89 5.21 9.57
C LEU A 441 26.44 5.72 9.61
N SER A 442 25.47 4.87 9.28
CA SER A 442 24.05 5.25 9.35
C SER A 442 23.60 5.59 10.77
N ALA A 443 24.03 4.81 11.76
CA ALA A 443 23.70 5.05 13.16
C ALA A 443 24.31 6.36 13.66
N CYS A 444 25.57 6.64 13.32
CA CYS A 444 26.29 7.85 13.68
C CYS A 444 25.62 9.11 13.08
N ILE A 445 25.27 9.09 11.79
CA ILE A 445 24.56 10.19 11.14
C ILE A 445 23.23 10.45 11.83
N ASN A 446 22.42 9.42 12.04
CA ASN A 446 21.12 9.56 12.68
C ASN A 446 21.23 10.08 14.11
N ALA A 447 22.19 9.59 14.89
CA ALA A 447 22.40 10.01 16.27
C ALA A 447 22.86 11.49 16.37
N LYS A 448 23.71 11.94 15.42
CA LYS A 448 24.30 13.29 15.47
C LYS A 448 23.49 14.36 14.74
N THR A 449 22.68 13.98 13.72
CA THR A 449 21.95 14.94 12.90
C THR A 449 20.43 14.76 12.95
N GLY A 450 19.94 13.61 13.39
CA GLY A 450 18.53 13.22 13.29
C GLY A 450 18.10 12.79 11.89
N ASP A 451 19.00 12.83 10.92
CA ASP A 451 18.73 12.58 9.51
C ASP A 451 19.08 11.15 9.09
N THR A 452 18.43 10.67 8.07
CA THR A 452 18.92 9.53 7.31
C THR A 452 20.11 9.94 6.43
N PHE A 453 20.92 8.97 5.98
CA PHE A 453 22.04 9.27 5.05
C PHE A 453 21.56 10.04 3.81
N ASN A 454 20.42 9.67 3.24
CA ASN A 454 19.89 10.35 2.05
C ASN A 454 19.48 11.82 2.33
N GLN A 455 18.90 12.08 3.49
CA GLN A 455 18.56 13.45 3.90
C GLN A 455 19.84 14.27 4.10
N TYR A 456 20.83 13.70 4.78
CA TYR A 456 22.13 14.32 4.99
C TYR A 456 22.83 14.65 3.66
N ILE A 457 22.86 13.74 2.69
CA ILE A 457 23.45 13.98 1.36
C ILE A 457 22.65 15.03 0.58
N ASN A 458 21.33 14.99 0.67
CA ASN A 458 20.47 15.94 -0.03
C ASN A 458 20.66 17.38 0.48
N SER A 459 21.07 17.60 1.73
CA SER A 459 21.41 18.93 2.21
C SER A 459 22.60 19.52 1.43
N PHE A 460 23.66 18.75 1.21
CA PHE A 460 24.81 19.18 0.40
C PHE A 460 24.45 19.42 -1.06
N ARG A 461 23.61 18.56 -1.65
CA ARG A 461 23.11 18.72 -3.01
C ARG A 461 22.30 20.01 -3.18
N VAL A 462 21.45 20.33 -2.22
CA VAL A 462 20.63 21.54 -2.23
C VAL A 462 21.53 22.78 -2.07
N GLU A 463 22.52 22.77 -1.18
CA GLU A 463 23.45 23.88 -1.04
C GLU A 463 24.28 24.11 -2.31
N TYR A 464 24.70 23.04 -2.98
CA TYR A 464 25.37 23.15 -4.28
C TYR A 464 24.43 23.69 -5.36
N ALA A 465 23.17 23.25 -5.39
CA ALA A 465 22.16 23.78 -6.33
C ALA A 465 21.92 25.28 -6.10
N LYS A 466 21.88 25.75 -4.86
CA LYS A 466 21.78 27.19 -4.55
C LYS A 466 22.97 27.97 -5.11
N GLN A 467 24.18 27.44 -4.98
CA GLN A 467 25.39 28.09 -5.55
C GLN A 467 25.29 28.17 -7.09
N LEU A 468 24.82 27.11 -7.76
CA LEU A 468 24.61 27.12 -9.21
C LEU A 468 23.58 28.17 -9.63
N LEU A 469 22.46 28.24 -8.91
CA LEU A 469 21.40 29.21 -9.18
C LEU A 469 21.85 30.66 -9.04
N ILE A 470 22.71 30.94 -8.08
CA ILE A 470 23.28 32.28 -7.88
C ILE A 470 24.36 32.59 -8.93
N SER A 471 25.26 31.64 -9.17
CA SER A 471 26.43 31.88 -10.04
C SER A 471 26.08 31.91 -11.54
N GLN A 472 24.96 31.32 -11.94
CA GLN A 472 24.53 31.20 -13.34
C GLN A 472 23.06 31.66 -13.51
N PRO A 473 22.79 32.98 -13.53
CA PRO A 473 21.44 33.46 -13.73
C PRO A 473 20.83 32.96 -15.04
N GLY A 474 19.62 32.37 -14.96
CA GLY A 474 18.93 31.82 -16.12
C GLY A 474 19.25 30.37 -16.47
N ILE A 475 20.08 29.68 -15.68
CA ILE A 475 20.33 28.24 -15.86
C ILE A 475 19.01 27.44 -15.85
N LYS A 476 18.92 26.42 -16.70
CA LYS A 476 17.73 25.56 -16.77
C LYS A 476 17.65 24.68 -15.51
N MET A 477 16.46 24.51 -14.95
CA MET A 477 16.24 23.69 -13.75
C MET A 477 16.69 22.23 -13.92
N ALA A 478 16.50 21.68 -15.11
CA ALA A 478 16.99 20.33 -15.44
C ALA A 478 18.52 20.23 -15.34
N THR A 479 19.25 21.27 -15.74
CA THR A 479 20.71 21.34 -15.61
C THR A 479 21.11 21.44 -14.14
N VAL A 480 20.47 22.31 -13.37
CA VAL A 480 20.73 22.42 -11.92
C VAL A 480 20.47 21.09 -11.21
N CYS A 481 19.38 20.42 -11.54
CA CYS A 481 19.05 19.09 -11.01
C CYS A 481 20.18 18.08 -11.30
N ALA A 482 20.61 17.98 -12.55
CA ALA A 482 21.64 17.01 -12.96
C ALA A 482 23.02 17.33 -12.32
N GLU A 483 23.45 18.59 -12.36
CA GLU A 483 24.75 19.00 -11.84
C GLU A 483 24.84 18.94 -10.31
N SER A 484 23.71 19.07 -9.61
CA SER A 484 23.64 18.90 -8.17
C SER A 484 23.47 17.45 -7.70
N GLY A 485 23.54 16.48 -8.62
CA GLY A 485 23.56 15.06 -8.31
C GLY A 485 22.20 14.43 -8.05
N PHE A 486 21.09 15.04 -8.47
CA PHE A 486 19.76 14.42 -8.39
C PHE A 486 19.45 13.64 -9.69
N ASN A 487 18.82 12.48 -9.53
CA ASN A 487 18.43 11.64 -10.66
C ASN A 487 17.26 12.18 -11.48
N ASN A 488 16.38 12.99 -10.85
CA ASN A 488 15.20 13.55 -11.49
C ASN A 488 14.75 14.85 -10.79
N GLU A 489 14.04 15.67 -11.54
CA GLU A 489 13.55 16.96 -11.07
C GLU A 489 12.58 16.85 -9.88
N THR A 490 11.75 15.83 -9.83
CA THR A 490 10.79 15.62 -8.73
C THR A 490 11.51 15.46 -7.39
N SER A 491 12.57 14.64 -7.35
CA SER A 491 13.38 14.45 -6.15
C SER A 491 14.14 15.72 -5.78
N PHE A 492 14.63 16.44 -6.78
CA PHE A 492 15.29 17.74 -6.60
C PHE A 492 14.34 18.76 -5.97
N PHE A 493 13.19 19.01 -6.58
CA PHE A 493 12.21 19.98 -6.07
C PHE A 493 11.75 19.66 -4.66
N ARG A 494 11.49 18.39 -4.38
CA ARG A 494 11.10 17.93 -3.04
C ARG A 494 12.19 18.17 -2.00
N ALA A 495 13.43 17.78 -2.30
CA ALA A 495 14.55 17.97 -1.39
C ALA A 495 14.84 19.46 -1.17
N PHE A 496 14.80 20.26 -2.24
CA PHE A 496 15.04 21.71 -2.18
C PHE A 496 13.97 22.40 -1.32
N LYS A 497 12.70 22.08 -1.53
CA LYS A 497 11.60 22.64 -0.72
C LYS A 497 11.66 22.18 0.74
N ALA A 498 12.00 20.91 0.98
CA ALA A 498 12.17 20.39 2.35
C ALA A 498 13.30 21.09 3.10
N HIS A 499 14.40 21.43 2.41
CA HIS A 499 15.56 22.06 3.04
C HIS A 499 15.44 23.59 3.16
N THR A 500 14.80 24.27 2.20
CA THR A 500 14.73 25.74 2.12
C THR A 500 13.37 26.32 2.47
N GLY A 501 12.33 25.48 2.56
CA GLY A 501 10.93 25.90 2.71
C GLY A 501 10.28 26.45 1.43
N LYS A 502 11.05 26.63 0.34
CA LYS A 502 10.61 27.25 -0.92
C LYS A 502 11.00 26.39 -2.11
N THR A 503 10.28 26.54 -3.23
CA THR A 503 10.75 25.97 -4.49
C THR A 503 11.99 26.71 -5.00
N PRO A 504 12.83 26.10 -5.87
CA PRO A 504 14.01 26.78 -6.41
C PRO A 504 13.71 28.12 -7.10
N ARG A 505 12.55 28.22 -7.79
CA ARG A 505 12.11 29.45 -8.44
C ARG A 505 11.71 30.54 -7.45
N GLU A 506 10.96 30.17 -6.41
CA GLU A 506 10.58 31.08 -5.33
C GLU A 506 11.78 31.52 -4.52
N TRP A 507 12.76 30.63 -4.36
CA TRP A 507 13.98 30.92 -3.61
C TRP A 507 14.81 31.97 -4.35
N ILE A 508 15.06 31.78 -5.65
CA ILE A 508 15.85 32.71 -6.48
C ILE A 508 15.18 34.09 -6.66
N ALA A 509 13.84 34.14 -6.63
CA ALA A 509 13.10 35.39 -6.75
C ALA A 509 13.16 36.26 -5.48
N ASN A 510 13.69 35.72 -4.37
CA ASN A 510 13.79 36.39 -3.08
C ASN A 510 15.24 36.66 -2.65
N GLU A 511 16.22 36.21 -3.46
CA GLU A 511 17.65 36.56 -3.34
C GLU A 511 18.02 37.73 -4.25
#